data_3385700e02a4eb1f0f2ba7ec577b7db1
#
_entry.id   3385700e02a4eb1f0f2ba7ec577b7db1
#
_cell.length_a   1.000
_cell.length_b   1.000
_cell.length_c   1.000
_cell.angle_alpha   90.00
_cell.angle_beta   90.00
_cell.angle_gamma   90.00
#
_symmetry.space_group_name_H-M   'P 1'
#
loop_
_entity.id
_entity.type
_entity.pdbx_description
1 polymer ?
#
loop_
_entity_poly.entity_id
_entity_poly.type
_entity_poly.pdbx_seq_one_letter_code
_entity_poly.pdbx_strand_id
1 'polypeptide(L)'
;MKKIAYIEIDTHAEIAQAFMDIMRDTKDFTVDYYFSKKIKDQISKNDEAVFLSDSSMILDQLKDKGYDLIIIGTVHRFFNTFLAITKKYNTAVIAHNLNFSKASKLDLVKSVFKKDVIYRLKLWLKEGLFYSSKVYQTSGTLLVLDKAMSSEKYQFLPLFYTKDYRAAENQDRVVVIPGGVSQKRRDYRYIFKTIQHSETNKPCEFVFLGKAKDSELKELEKLSQKLPENIRITYFSERVSAEDFEKWMQKADVLWCPIQEHTEFFSLKETYGVTKMTGNLGDAVAYGKWAVFPSGYPSKLDFIIPEKENILNQLNELTHLHFDFQKYYNKIEIQKKTEQILFRLISK
;
A
#
# COMPACT_ATOMS: atom_id res chain seq x y z
N MET A 1 21.15 16.60 15.28
CA MET A 1 20.39 15.96 14.22
C MET A 1 20.42 14.46 14.46
N LYS A 2 19.27 13.79 14.48
CA LYS A 2 19.19 12.34 14.69
C LYS A 2 19.41 11.58 13.39
N LYS A 3 20.09 10.44 13.45
CA LYS A 3 20.46 9.67 12.27
C LYS A 3 19.60 8.41 12.13
N ILE A 4 18.90 8.28 11.00
CA ILE A 4 18.00 7.17 10.71
C ILE A 4 18.49 6.40 9.48
N ALA A 5 18.36 5.07 9.49
CA ALA A 5 18.40 4.25 8.28
C ALA A 5 16.99 3.78 7.91
N TYR A 6 16.63 3.88 6.63
CA TYR A 6 15.42 3.26 6.09
C TYR A 6 15.81 2.16 5.11
N ILE A 7 15.32 0.94 5.33
CA ILE A 7 15.68 -0.25 4.56
C ILE A 7 14.45 -0.78 3.82
N GLU A 8 14.52 -0.84 2.47
CA GLU A 8 13.54 -1.53 1.65
C GLU A 8 14.23 -2.29 0.52
N ILE A 9 14.32 -3.61 0.67
CA ILE A 9 15.07 -4.47 -0.26
C ILE A 9 14.20 -5.52 -0.98
N ASP A 10 12.89 -5.52 -0.77
CA ASP A 10 12.01 -6.52 -1.37
C ASP A 10 10.83 -5.91 -2.16
N THR A 11 9.90 -5.22 -1.47
CA THR A 11 8.65 -4.70 -2.06
C THR A 11 8.32 -3.32 -1.49
N HIS A 12 7.19 -2.74 -1.89
CA HIS A 12 6.67 -1.48 -1.34
C HIS A 12 7.52 -0.23 -1.63
N ALA A 13 7.99 -0.11 -2.90
CA ALA A 13 8.67 1.10 -3.35
C ALA A 13 7.81 2.37 -3.14
N GLU A 14 6.49 2.26 -3.24
CA GLU A 14 5.53 3.34 -2.98
C GLU A 14 5.57 3.83 -1.53
N ILE A 15 5.76 2.93 -0.56
CA ILE A 15 5.89 3.30 0.86
C ILE A 15 7.26 3.92 1.13
N ALA A 16 8.31 3.37 0.51
CA ALA A 16 9.66 3.95 0.59
C ALA A 16 9.66 5.37 0.02
N GLN A 17 9.04 5.59 -1.15
CA GLN A 17 8.89 6.92 -1.75
C GLN A 17 8.11 7.88 -0.85
N ALA A 18 6.98 7.44 -0.27
CA ALA A 18 6.19 8.27 0.64
C ALA A 18 7.01 8.68 1.89
N PHE A 19 7.80 7.77 2.46
CA PHE A 19 8.69 8.09 3.57
C PHE A 19 9.79 9.09 3.15
N MET A 20 10.43 8.89 1.99
CA MET A 20 11.43 9.83 1.44
C MET A 20 10.83 11.23 1.26
N ASP A 21 9.65 11.31 0.65
CA ASP A 21 8.99 12.58 0.37
C ASP A 21 8.61 13.35 1.65
N ILE A 22 8.20 12.64 2.70
CA ILE A 22 7.89 13.23 4.01
C ILE A 22 9.16 13.71 4.71
N MET A 23 10.25 12.95 4.61
CA MET A 23 11.50 13.26 5.33
C MET A 23 12.43 14.19 4.57
N ARG A 24 12.14 14.56 3.33
CA ARG A 24 13.02 15.39 2.47
C ARG A 24 13.39 16.72 3.10
N ASP A 25 12.44 17.42 3.67
CA ASP A 25 12.60 18.78 4.17
C ASP A 25 12.82 18.82 5.69
N THR A 26 13.10 17.67 6.32
CA THR A 26 13.33 17.58 7.76
C THR A 26 14.63 18.28 8.17
N LYS A 27 14.58 19.01 9.29
CA LYS A 27 15.78 19.67 9.88
C LYS A 27 16.33 18.89 11.08
N ASP A 28 15.55 17.97 11.60
CA ASP A 28 15.85 17.25 12.83
C ASP A 28 16.49 15.88 12.60
N PHE A 29 16.34 15.36 11.38
CA PHE A 29 16.80 14.03 11.01
C PHE A 29 17.70 14.04 9.78
N THR A 30 18.68 13.11 9.77
CA THR A 30 19.39 12.69 8.56
C THR A 30 18.97 11.27 8.26
N VAL A 31 18.58 10.97 7.02
CA VAL A 31 18.10 9.65 6.63
C VAL A 31 18.98 9.06 5.53
N ASP A 32 19.56 7.89 5.80
CA ASP A 32 20.24 7.07 4.81
C ASP A 32 19.26 5.98 4.31
N TYR A 33 19.07 5.87 3.00
CA TYR A 33 18.14 4.92 2.38
C TYR A 33 18.89 3.74 1.77
N TYR A 34 18.53 2.52 2.15
CA TYR A 34 19.13 1.28 1.65
C TYR A 34 18.11 0.52 0.82
N PHE A 35 18.26 0.57 -0.51
CA PHE A 35 17.30 0.00 -1.44
C PHE A 35 17.92 -1.07 -2.33
N SER A 36 17.16 -2.14 -2.63
CA SER A 36 17.54 -3.04 -3.71
C SER A 36 17.47 -2.33 -5.05
N LYS A 37 18.17 -2.87 -6.06
CA LYS A 37 18.08 -2.36 -7.44
C LYS A 37 16.61 -2.24 -7.89
N LYS A 38 15.81 -3.27 -7.61
CA LYS A 38 14.37 -3.30 -7.94
C LYS A 38 13.58 -2.14 -7.33
N ILE A 39 13.86 -1.77 -6.09
CA ILE A 39 13.20 -0.65 -5.41
C ILE A 39 13.72 0.66 -5.98
N LYS A 40 15.03 0.80 -6.11
CA LYS A 40 15.67 2.01 -6.65
C LYS A 40 15.17 2.37 -8.06
N ASP A 41 14.92 1.37 -8.90
CA ASP A 41 14.40 1.58 -10.26
C ASP A 41 12.92 2.02 -10.28
N GLN A 42 12.19 1.95 -9.17
CA GLN A 42 10.78 2.31 -9.05
C GLN A 42 10.53 3.63 -8.32
N ILE A 43 11.53 4.16 -7.62
CA ILE A 43 11.42 5.45 -6.94
C ILE A 43 11.84 6.59 -7.86
N SER A 44 11.27 7.77 -7.62
CA SER A 44 11.68 8.98 -8.31
C SER A 44 13.15 9.30 -8.01
N LYS A 45 13.91 9.77 -9.00
CA LYS A 45 15.29 10.22 -8.77
C LYS A 45 15.26 11.42 -7.83
N ASN A 46 15.95 11.28 -6.70
CA ASN A 46 16.13 12.32 -5.69
C ASN A 46 17.62 12.45 -5.37
N ASP A 47 18.05 13.63 -4.96
CA ASP A 47 19.45 13.96 -4.53
C ASP A 47 19.78 13.45 -3.12
N GLU A 48 18.98 12.54 -2.59
CA GLU A 48 19.13 12.01 -1.24
C GLU A 48 20.14 10.86 -1.17
N ALA A 49 20.61 10.55 0.03
CA ALA A 49 21.59 9.48 0.29
C ALA A 49 20.96 8.08 0.09
N VAL A 50 20.84 7.65 -1.15
CA VAL A 50 20.32 6.35 -1.55
C VAL A 50 21.44 5.38 -1.87
N PHE A 51 21.61 4.37 -1.01
CA PHE A 51 22.61 3.31 -1.17
C PHE A 51 21.97 2.08 -1.81
N LEU A 52 22.64 1.52 -2.83
CA LEU A 52 22.28 0.21 -3.34
C LEU A 52 22.62 -0.85 -2.29
N SER A 53 21.65 -1.72 -2.01
CA SER A 53 21.80 -2.75 -0.97
C SER A 53 21.03 -4.02 -1.32
N ASP A 54 21.37 -5.09 -0.64
CA ASP A 54 20.65 -6.36 -0.63
C ASP A 54 20.84 -7.08 0.72
N SER A 55 20.31 -8.29 0.84
CA SER A 55 20.39 -9.07 2.07
C SER A 55 21.81 -9.50 2.46
N SER A 56 22.78 -9.49 1.53
CA SER A 56 24.18 -9.84 1.79
C SER A 56 25.01 -8.63 2.19
N MET A 57 24.67 -7.43 1.70
CA MET A 57 25.44 -6.21 1.89
C MET A 57 25.02 -5.41 3.14
N ILE A 58 23.72 -5.44 3.46
CA ILE A 58 23.12 -4.50 4.42
C ILE A 58 23.77 -4.55 5.81
N LEU A 59 24.15 -5.72 6.32
CA LEU A 59 24.75 -5.84 7.64
C LEU A 59 26.11 -5.12 7.74
N ASP A 60 26.93 -5.21 6.70
CA ASP A 60 28.22 -4.51 6.65
C ASP A 60 28.02 -3.02 6.39
N GLN A 61 27.05 -2.63 5.58
CA GLN A 61 26.73 -1.23 5.31
C GLN A 61 26.21 -0.49 6.56
N LEU A 62 25.51 -1.18 7.47
CA LEU A 62 25.04 -0.60 8.74
C LEU A 62 26.12 -0.52 9.81
N LYS A 63 27.22 -1.26 9.63
CA LYS A 63 28.31 -1.31 10.63
C LYS A 63 28.94 0.07 10.81
N ASP A 64 29.18 0.42 12.07
CA ASP A 64 29.88 1.65 12.50
C ASP A 64 29.25 2.98 12.04
N LYS A 65 27.98 2.95 11.56
CA LYS A 65 27.24 4.14 11.10
C LYS A 65 26.56 4.96 12.20
N GLY A 66 26.37 4.36 13.40
CA GLY A 66 25.81 5.04 14.56
C GLY A 66 24.37 5.54 14.38
N TYR A 67 23.48 4.72 13.78
CA TYR A 67 22.06 5.08 13.64
C TYR A 67 21.35 5.10 14.98
N ASP A 68 20.57 6.17 15.24
CA ASP A 68 19.67 6.25 16.39
C ASP A 68 18.47 5.31 16.22
N LEU A 69 18.03 5.09 14.97
CA LEU A 69 16.91 4.22 14.63
C LEU A 69 17.09 3.62 13.23
N ILE A 70 16.73 2.35 13.07
CA ILE A 70 16.63 1.70 11.77
C ILE A 70 15.18 1.33 11.50
N ILE A 71 14.60 1.85 10.42
CA ILE A 71 13.26 1.51 9.97
C ILE A 71 13.36 0.45 8.88
N ILE A 72 12.69 -0.69 9.07
CA ILE A 72 12.59 -1.75 8.08
C ILE A 72 11.21 -1.65 7.43
N GLY A 73 11.18 -1.29 6.13
CA GLY A 73 9.95 -1.08 5.37
C GLY A 73 9.15 -2.36 5.17
N THR A 74 9.83 -3.48 4.88
CA THR A 74 9.15 -4.77 4.61
C THR A 74 9.97 -5.96 5.13
N VAL A 75 9.28 -6.89 5.80
CA VAL A 75 9.84 -8.19 6.23
C VAL A 75 9.00 -9.32 5.64
N HIS A 76 9.09 -9.51 4.32
CA HIS A 76 8.44 -10.62 3.59
C HIS A 76 9.45 -11.68 3.13
N ARG A 77 10.76 -11.35 3.19
CA ARG A 77 11.90 -12.18 2.84
C ARG A 77 13.08 -11.86 3.74
N PHE A 78 14.19 -12.58 3.55
CA PHE A 78 15.49 -12.31 4.21
C PHE A 78 15.40 -12.26 5.75
N PHE A 79 14.59 -13.16 6.33
CA PHE A 79 14.28 -13.15 7.76
C PHE A 79 15.52 -13.32 8.64
N ASN A 80 16.53 -14.10 8.20
CA ASN A 80 17.82 -14.24 8.91
C ASN A 80 18.54 -12.89 9.02
N THR A 81 18.62 -12.15 7.92
CA THR A 81 19.28 -10.83 7.85
C THR A 81 18.55 -9.83 8.74
N PHE A 82 17.24 -9.74 8.61
CA PHE A 82 16.45 -8.81 9.44
C PHE A 82 16.47 -9.20 10.93
N LEU A 83 16.51 -10.49 11.26
CA LEU A 83 16.67 -10.92 12.65
C LEU A 83 18.01 -10.49 13.24
N ALA A 84 19.09 -10.52 12.45
CA ALA A 84 20.39 -10.03 12.89
C ALA A 84 20.36 -8.52 13.15
N ILE A 85 19.68 -7.76 12.28
CA ILE A 85 19.50 -6.30 12.43
C ILE A 85 18.68 -5.98 13.68
N THR A 86 17.51 -6.60 13.86
CA THR A 86 16.61 -6.30 14.99
C THR A 86 17.18 -6.70 16.35
N LYS A 87 18.13 -7.63 16.38
CA LYS A 87 18.85 -7.98 17.61
C LYS A 87 19.97 -7.03 17.97
N LYS A 88 20.53 -6.35 17.00
CA LYS A 88 21.75 -5.53 17.18
C LYS A 88 21.45 -4.04 17.33
N TYR A 89 20.38 -3.55 16.69
CA TYR A 89 20.09 -2.13 16.58
C TYR A 89 18.71 -1.79 17.14
N ASN A 90 18.52 -0.52 17.52
CA ASN A 90 17.18 0.00 17.76
C ASN A 90 16.42 0.02 16.43
N THR A 91 15.32 -0.73 16.33
CA THR A 91 14.60 -0.94 15.08
C THR A 91 13.10 -0.70 15.21
N ALA A 92 12.50 -0.19 14.14
CA ALA A 92 11.07 -0.21 13.92
C ALA A 92 10.75 -0.95 12.61
N VAL A 93 9.74 -1.82 12.62
CA VAL A 93 9.35 -2.63 11.47
C VAL A 93 7.94 -2.27 11.03
N ILE A 94 7.73 -1.96 9.75
CA ILE A 94 6.40 -1.75 9.17
C ILE A 94 5.75 -3.12 8.95
N ALA A 95 4.68 -3.40 9.70
CA ALA A 95 3.95 -4.67 9.65
C ALA A 95 2.78 -4.58 8.68
N HIS A 96 2.96 -5.09 7.46
CA HIS A 96 1.95 -5.07 6.40
C HIS A 96 0.89 -6.17 6.55
N ASN A 97 1.19 -7.26 7.28
CA ASN A 97 0.34 -8.43 7.48
C ASN A 97 0.43 -8.86 8.95
N LEU A 98 -0.56 -8.46 9.76
CA LEU A 98 -0.46 -8.61 11.22
C LEU A 98 -0.57 -10.05 11.69
N ASN A 99 -1.36 -10.89 10.99
CA ASN A 99 -1.45 -12.32 11.33
C ASN A 99 -0.15 -13.05 10.97
N PHE A 100 0.46 -12.71 9.82
CA PHE A 100 1.79 -13.23 9.49
C PHE A 100 2.85 -12.81 10.50
N SER A 101 2.81 -11.59 11.02
CA SER A 101 3.77 -11.11 12.02
C SER A 101 3.71 -11.90 13.35
N LYS A 102 2.61 -12.59 13.60
CA LYS A 102 2.36 -13.41 14.80
C LYS A 102 2.38 -14.91 14.52
N ALA A 103 2.68 -15.32 13.28
CA ALA A 103 2.57 -16.71 12.84
C ALA A 103 3.39 -17.65 13.72
N SER A 104 2.78 -18.75 14.15
CA SER A 104 3.51 -19.81 14.84
C SER A 104 4.40 -20.60 13.85
N LYS A 105 5.40 -21.29 14.38
CA LYS A 105 6.22 -22.19 13.53
C LYS A 105 5.37 -23.26 12.85
N LEU A 106 4.33 -23.77 13.53
CA LEU A 106 3.42 -24.78 12.97
C LEU A 106 2.61 -24.21 11.80
N ASP A 107 2.12 -22.97 11.91
CA ASP A 107 1.41 -22.29 10.82
C ASP A 107 2.32 -22.11 9.61
N LEU A 108 3.57 -21.73 9.83
CA LEU A 108 4.57 -21.56 8.76
C LEU A 108 4.91 -22.90 8.10
N VAL A 109 5.09 -23.98 8.87
CA VAL A 109 5.28 -25.34 8.32
C VAL A 109 4.10 -25.72 7.44
N LYS A 110 2.87 -25.63 7.96
CA LYS A 110 1.65 -25.90 7.17
C LYS A 110 1.58 -25.04 5.92
N SER A 111 1.99 -23.78 6.03
CA SER A 111 1.98 -22.85 4.91
C SER A 111 2.93 -23.29 3.79
N VAL A 112 4.11 -23.82 4.12
CA VAL A 112 5.12 -24.26 3.13
C VAL A 112 4.55 -25.31 2.20
N PHE A 113 3.78 -26.26 2.71
CA PHE A 113 3.22 -27.37 1.95
C PHE A 113 1.86 -27.07 1.29
N LYS A 114 1.26 -25.91 1.51
CA LYS A 114 -0.07 -25.58 1.00
C LYS A 114 -0.07 -25.00 -0.42
N LYS A 115 0.86 -24.09 -0.72
CA LYS A 115 0.99 -23.40 -2.02
C LYS A 115 2.45 -23.05 -2.28
N ASP A 116 2.85 -22.98 -3.56
CA ASP A 116 4.18 -22.53 -3.98
C ASP A 116 5.33 -23.22 -3.22
N VAL A 117 5.22 -24.54 -3.06
CA VAL A 117 6.07 -25.36 -2.18
C VAL A 117 7.56 -25.11 -2.42
N ILE A 118 8.01 -25.15 -3.68
CA ILE A 118 9.43 -24.94 -4.03
C ILE A 118 9.92 -23.56 -3.58
N TYR A 119 9.12 -22.52 -3.84
CA TYR A 119 9.46 -21.16 -3.43
C TYR A 119 9.52 -21.03 -1.90
N ARG A 120 8.55 -21.59 -1.18
CA ARG A 120 8.49 -21.52 0.28
C ARG A 120 9.56 -22.36 0.96
N LEU A 121 9.92 -23.51 0.40
CA LEU A 121 11.08 -24.29 0.82
C LEU A 121 12.38 -23.50 0.66
N LYS A 122 12.55 -22.78 -0.46
CA LYS A 122 13.70 -21.88 -0.64
C LYS A 122 13.75 -20.81 0.44
N LEU A 123 12.62 -20.17 0.75
CA LEU A 123 12.55 -19.16 1.83
C LEU A 123 12.88 -19.78 3.20
N TRP A 124 12.41 -21.00 3.45
CA TRP A 124 12.71 -21.70 4.69
C TRP A 124 14.20 -21.99 4.82
N LEU A 125 14.78 -22.67 3.83
CA LEU A 125 16.16 -23.18 3.91
C LEU A 125 17.21 -22.05 3.76
N LYS A 126 16.95 -21.05 2.91
CA LYS A 126 17.94 -20.01 2.58
C LYS A 126 17.69 -18.67 3.31
N GLU A 127 16.46 -18.30 3.55
CA GLU A 127 16.10 -16.98 4.04
C GLU A 127 15.55 -16.99 5.46
N GLY A 128 15.38 -18.18 6.08
CA GLY A 128 15.00 -18.30 7.49
C GLY A 128 13.53 -18.01 7.78
N LEU A 129 12.59 -18.46 6.92
CA LEU A 129 11.15 -18.21 7.05
C LEU A 129 10.61 -18.45 8.47
N PHE A 130 11.10 -19.46 9.19
CA PHE A 130 10.66 -19.77 10.55
C PHE A 130 11.13 -18.77 11.61
N TYR A 131 11.96 -17.83 11.25
CA TYR A 131 12.31 -16.69 12.09
C TYR A 131 11.46 -15.46 11.83
N SER A 132 10.50 -15.51 10.89
CA SER A 132 9.69 -14.34 10.52
C SER A 132 9.03 -13.69 11.74
N SER A 133 8.27 -14.42 12.55
CA SER A 133 7.63 -13.85 13.74
C SER A 133 8.65 -13.35 14.78
N LYS A 134 9.84 -13.98 14.84
CA LYS A 134 10.89 -13.54 15.76
C LYS A 134 11.49 -12.19 15.36
N VAL A 135 11.59 -11.88 14.06
CA VAL A 135 11.99 -10.54 13.59
C VAL A 135 11.05 -9.48 14.15
N TYR A 136 9.74 -9.69 14.04
CA TYR A 136 8.74 -8.76 14.59
C TYR A 136 8.75 -8.70 16.13
N GLN A 137 9.09 -9.78 16.82
CA GLN A 137 9.17 -9.83 18.28
C GLN A 137 10.42 -9.16 18.84
N THR A 138 11.54 -9.23 18.12
CA THR A 138 12.82 -8.61 18.53
C THR A 138 12.96 -7.16 18.09
N SER A 139 12.10 -6.68 17.22
CA SER A 139 12.02 -5.27 16.85
C SER A 139 11.58 -4.43 18.05
N GLY A 140 12.17 -3.25 18.23
CA GLY A 140 11.82 -2.32 19.30
C GLY A 140 10.38 -1.80 19.19
N THR A 141 9.88 -1.62 17.97
CA THR A 141 8.50 -1.16 17.71
C THR A 141 7.96 -1.74 16.40
N LEU A 142 6.67 -2.06 16.39
CA LEU A 142 5.94 -2.41 15.18
C LEU A 142 5.10 -1.22 14.70
N LEU A 143 5.22 -0.90 13.42
CA LEU A 143 4.52 0.21 12.78
C LEU A 143 3.41 -0.30 11.87
N VAL A 144 2.31 0.44 11.79
CA VAL A 144 1.23 0.24 10.81
C VAL A 144 0.93 1.55 10.11
N LEU A 145 0.48 1.46 8.87
CA LEU A 145 0.20 2.62 8.00
C LEU A 145 -1.29 3.01 7.94
N ASP A 146 -2.14 2.22 8.58
CA ASP A 146 -3.56 2.51 8.77
C ASP A 146 -3.84 2.70 10.25
N LYS A 147 -4.39 3.88 10.62
CA LYS A 147 -4.70 4.21 12.00
C LYS A 147 -5.72 3.23 12.62
N ALA A 148 -6.63 2.67 11.83
CA ALA A 148 -7.60 1.69 12.31
C ALA A 148 -6.94 0.39 12.81
N MET A 149 -5.74 0.06 12.31
CA MET A 149 -4.95 -1.12 12.72
C MET A 149 -4.04 -0.86 13.92
N SER A 150 -3.99 0.37 14.44
CA SER A 150 -3.14 0.72 15.57
C SER A 150 -3.66 0.12 16.88
N SER A 151 -2.74 -0.20 17.78
CA SER A 151 -3.00 -0.73 19.12
C SER A 151 -1.79 -0.47 20.02
N GLU A 152 -1.81 -0.90 21.26
CA GLU A 152 -0.63 -0.84 22.15
C GLU A 152 0.62 -1.49 21.52
N LYS A 153 0.43 -2.55 20.75
CA LYS A 153 1.52 -3.28 20.07
C LYS A 153 1.93 -2.66 18.73
N TYR A 154 1.01 -2.02 18.03
CA TYR A 154 1.22 -1.49 16.68
C TYR A 154 1.02 0.01 16.68
N GLN A 155 2.09 0.75 16.48
CA GLN A 155 2.05 2.20 16.44
C GLN A 155 1.73 2.68 15.03
N PHE A 156 0.79 3.62 14.89
CA PHE A 156 0.49 4.25 13.61
C PHE A 156 1.63 5.15 13.17
N LEU A 157 2.10 4.98 11.93
CA LEU A 157 3.06 5.86 11.25
C LEU A 157 2.33 6.57 10.10
N PRO A 158 2.02 7.87 10.19
CA PRO A 158 1.39 8.61 9.11
C PRO A 158 2.40 8.89 8.00
N LEU A 159 2.17 8.35 6.81
CA LEU A 159 3.03 8.57 5.63
C LEU A 159 2.28 9.14 4.44
N PHE A 160 0.95 9.05 4.45
CA PHE A 160 0.16 9.51 3.31
C PHE A 160 -0.23 10.96 3.50
N TYR A 161 0.06 11.77 2.50
CA TYR A 161 -0.29 13.17 2.41
C TYR A 161 -0.89 13.47 1.04
N THR A 162 -1.72 14.50 0.97
CA THR A 162 -2.35 14.90 -0.29
C THR A 162 -1.38 15.73 -1.11
N LYS A 163 -1.10 15.27 -2.32
CA LYS A 163 -0.26 15.96 -3.30
C LYS A 163 -0.98 17.21 -3.82
N ASP A 164 -0.22 18.23 -4.14
CA ASP A 164 -0.74 19.41 -4.83
C ASP A 164 -0.91 19.08 -6.32
N TYR A 165 -2.15 19.10 -6.79
CA TYR A 165 -2.47 18.99 -8.20
C TYR A 165 -3.73 19.79 -8.51
N ARG A 166 -3.89 20.17 -9.76
CA ARG A 166 -5.14 20.79 -10.24
C ARG A 166 -6.18 19.71 -10.47
N ALA A 167 -7.35 19.87 -9.93
CA ALA A 167 -8.49 19.01 -10.25
C ALA A 167 -8.74 19.06 -11.77
N ALA A 168 -8.92 17.92 -12.39
CA ALA A 168 -9.31 17.87 -13.79
C ALA A 168 -10.78 18.29 -13.91
N GLU A 169 -11.07 19.20 -14.83
CA GLU A 169 -12.45 19.48 -15.24
C GLU A 169 -12.86 18.42 -16.26
N ASN A 170 -13.53 17.38 -15.79
CA ASN A 170 -14.01 16.31 -16.65
C ASN A 170 -15.38 16.68 -17.23
N GLN A 171 -15.57 16.47 -18.53
CA GLN A 171 -16.89 16.52 -19.17
C GLN A 171 -17.72 15.30 -18.77
N ASP A 172 -17.08 14.13 -18.79
CA ASP A 172 -17.68 12.84 -18.38
C ASP A 172 -17.15 12.43 -17.02
N ARG A 173 -17.96 11.73 -16.26
CA ARG A 173 -17.55 11.18 -14.96
C ARG A 173 -16.49 10.12 -15.12
N VAL A 174 -15.41 10.20 -14.35
CA VAL A 174 -14.34 9.22 -14.32
C VAL A 174 -14.31 8.49 -12.99
N VAL A 175 -14.66 7.20 -13.01
CA VAL A 175 -14.58 6.29 -11.86
C VAL A 175 -13.35 5.41 -12.01
N VAL A 176 -12.39 5.54 -11.08
CA VAL A 176 -11.17 4.73 -11.14
C VAL A 176 -11.24 3.58 -10.15
N ILE A 177 -10.91 2.37 -10.63
CA ILE A 177 -10.77 1.13 -9.85
C ILE A 177 -9.26 0.83 -9.75
N PRO A 178 -8.55 1.35 -8.72
CA PRO A 178 -7.09 1.29 -8.69
C PRO A 178 -6.56 -0.06 -8.23
N GLY A 179 -5.51 -0.53 -8.90
CA GLY A 179 -4.74 -1.74 -8.58
C GLY A 179 -5.01 -2.92 -9.50
N GLY A 180 -4.10 -3.90 -9.50
CA GLY A 180 -4.13 -5.04 -10.41
C GLY A 180 -5.48 -5.77 -10.46
N VAL A 181 -5.95 -6.06 -11.68
CA VAL A 181 -7.24 -6.70 -11.92
C VAL A 181 -7.12 -8.19 -11.59
N SER A 182 -7.60 -8.58 -10.43
CA SER A 182 -7.55 -9.95 -9.93
C SER A 182 -8.70 -10.22 -8.96
N GLN A 183 -9.55 -11.18 -9.30
CA GLN A 183 -10.69 -11.60 -8.48
C GLN A 183 -10.29 -12.02 -7.05
N LYS A 184 -9.04 -12.49 -6.84
CA LYS A 184 -8.54 -12.86 -5.52
C LYS A 184 -8.39 -11.70 -4.55
N ARG A 185 -8.29 -10.47 -5.06
CA ARG A 185 -8.05 -9.26 -4.25
C ARG A 185 -9.23 -8.30 -4.25
N ARG A 186 -10.01 -8.29 -5.34
CA ARG A 186 -11.15 -7.39 -5.55
C ARG A 186 -12.28 -8.17 -6.21
N ASP A 187 -13.50 -7.82 -5.92
CA ASP A 187 -14.68 -8.49 -6.51
C ASP A 187 -15.01 -7.93 -7.91
N TYR A 188 -14.18 -8.30 -8.88
CA TYR A 188 -14.36 -7.87 -10.27
C TYR A 188 -15.62 -8.45 -10.91
N ARG A 189 -16.06 -9.65 -10.52
CA ARG A 189 -17.30 -10.22 -11.04
C ARG A 189 -18.51 -9.37 -10.67
N TYR A 190 -18.52 -8.87 -9.43
CA TYR A 190 -19.54 -7.93 -8.99
C TYR A 190 -19.48 -6.63 -9.79
N ILE A 191 -18.30 -6.03 -9.97
CA ILE A 191 -18.14 -4.80 -10.76
C ILE A 191 -18.63 -5.00 -12.20
N PHE A 192 -18.18 -6.05 -12.88
CA PHE A 192 -18.55 -6.30 -14.27
C PHE A 192 -20.08 -6.46 -14.43
N LYS A 193 -20.71 -7.21 -13.52
CA LYS A 193 -22.16 -7.34 -13.49
C LYS A 193 -22.86 -5.99 -13.25
N THR A 194 -22.37 -5.20 -12.32
CA THR A 194 -22.95 -3.88 -11.99
C THR A 194 -22.84 -2.92 -13.18
N ILE A 195 -21.67 -2.84 -13.82
CA ILE A 195 -21.47 -1.98 -14.99
C ILE A 195 -22.35 -2.45 -16.17
N GLN A 196 -22.44 -3.75 -16.40
CA GLN A 196 -23.25 -4.33 -17.49
C GLN A 196 -24.75 -4.01 -17.36
N HIS A 197 -25.26 -3.92 -16.14
CA HIS A 197 -26.68 -3.63 -15.86
C HIS A 197 -26.91 -2.18 -15.45
N SER A 198 -25.95 -1.30 -15.75
CA SER A 198 -26.04 0.10 -15.37
C SER A 198 -27.06 0.84 -16.26
N GLU A 199 -28.01 1.48 -15.62
CA GLU A 199 -28.97 2.40 -16.24
C GLU A 199 -28.57 3.83 -15.82
N THR A 200 -27.57 4.40 -16.47
CA THR A 200 -27.19 5.79 -16.24
C THR A 200 -27.43 6.62 -17.48
N ASN A 201 -28.05 7.77 -17.32
CA ASN A 201 -28.25 8.74 -18.41
C ASN A 201 -27.06 9.71 -18.59
N LYS A 202 -26.07 9.65 -17.69
CA LYS A 202 -24.89 10.53 -17.75
C LYS A 202 -23.67 9.75 -18.26
N PRO A 203 -22.86 10.35 -19.13
CA PRO A 203 -21.62 9.74 -19.58
C PRO A 203 -20.72 9.37 -18.40
N CYS A 204 -20.17 8.14 -18.44
CA CYS A 204 -19.31 7.63 -17.38
C CYS A 204 -18.18 6.77 -17.96
N GLU A 205 -16.96 7.01 -17.51
CA GLU A 205 -15.80 6.20 -17.83
C GLU A 205 -15.32 5.43 -16.59
N PHE A 206 -15.31 4.09 -16.67
CA PHE A 206 -14.73 3.22 -15.66
C PHE A 206 -13.32 2.84 -16.05
N VAL A 207 -12.34 3.19 -15.22
CA VAL A 207 -10.92 2.94 -15.48
C VAL A 207 -10.39 1.85 -14.54
N PHE A 208 -10.11 0.67 -15.09
CA PHE A 208 -9.49 -0.45 -14.37
C PHE A 208 -7.98 -0.23 -14.33
N LEU A 209 -7.52 0.56 -13.34
CA LEU A 209 -6.16 1.10 -13.28
C LEU A 209 -5.17 0.09 -12.71
N GLY A 210 -4.95 -0.98 -13.46
CA GLY A 210 -3.99 -2.03 -13.16
C GLY A 210 -3.95 -3.09 -14.23
N LYS A 211 -2.89 -3.92 -14.23
CA LYS A 211 -2.76 -5.01 -15.20
C LYS A 211 -3.91 -6.01 -15.04
N ALA A 212 -4.66 -6.22 -16.12
CA ALA A 212 -5.58 -7.34 -16.30
C ALA A 212 -4.90 -8.47 -17.07
N LYS A 213 -5.22 -9.71 -16.76
CA LYS A 213 -4.69 -10.89 -17.46
C LYS A 213 -5.67 -12.06 -17.38
N ASP A 214 -5.39 -13.08 -18.18
CA ASP A 214 -6.12 -14.35 -18.17
C ASP A 214 -7.65 -14.16 -18.31
N SER A 215 -8.42 -14.69 -17.38
CA SER A 215 -9.89 -14.65 -17.39
C SER A 215 -10.45 -13.24 -17.24
N GLU A 216 -9.86 -12.44 -16.36
CA GLU A 216 -10.31 -11.08 -16.09
C GLU A 216 -10.13 -10.17 -17.31
N LEU A 217 -9.05 -10.32 -18.07
CA LEU A 217 -8.86 -9.59 -19.32
C LEU A 217 -9.93 -9.93 -20.35
N LYS A 218 -10.21 -11.23 -20.56
CA LYS A 218 -11.25 -11.69 -21.48
C LYS A 218 -12.64 -11.22 -21.09
N GLU A 219 -12.93 -11.13 -19.79
CA GLU A 219 -14.21 -10.59 -19.30
C GLU A 219 -14.32 -9.08 -19.57
N LEU A 220 -13.24 -8.31 -19.40
CA LEU A 220 -13.20 -6.87 -19.75
C LEU A 220 -13.39 -6.65 -21.26
N GLU A 221 -12.72 -7.44 -22.10
CA GLU A 221 -12.89 -7.40 -23.56
C GLU A 221 -14.33 -7.66 -23.99
N LYS A 222 -15.00 -8.65 -23.36
CA LYS A 222 -16.40 -8.94 -23.63
C LYS A 222 -17.35 -7.85 -23.12
N LEU A 223 -17.03 -7.28 -21.95
CA LEU A 223 -17.82 -6.22 -21.36
C LEU A 223 -17.77 -4.97 -22.26
N SER A 224 -16.58 -4.57 -22.74
CA SER A 224 -16.40 -3.37 -23.56
C SER A 224 -17.24 -3.38 -24.85
N GLN A 225 -17.56 -4.58 -25.39
CA GLN A 225 -18.36 -4.74 -26.61
C GLN A 225 -19.89 -4.65 -26.39
N LYS A 226 -20.34 -4.65 -25.13
CA LYS A 226 -21.77 -4.75 -24.77
C LYS A 226 -22.31 -3.55 -24.00
N LEU A 227 -21.48 -2.54 -23.80
CA LEU A 227 -21.86 -1.36 -23.03
C LEU A 227 -22.73 -0.38 -23.85
N PRO A 228 -23.64 0.35 -23.20
CA PRO A 228 -24.33 1.47 -23.79
C PRO A 228 -23.34 2.56 -24.23
N GLU A 229 -23.72 3.37 -25.21
CA GLU A 229 -22.86 4.42 -25.80
C GLU A 229 -22.36 5.46 -24.77
N ASN A 230 -23.11 5.69 -23.71
CA ASN A 230 -22.76 6.62 -22.64
C ASN A 230 -21.86 6.01 -21.54
N ILE A 231 -21.48 4.73 -21.67
CA ILE A 231 -20.55 4.08 -20.73
C ILE A 231 -19.32 3.61 -21.48
N ARG A 232 -18.16 4.04 -21.01
CA ARG A 232 -16.85 3.59 -21.50
C ARG A 232 -16.08 2.86 -20.43
N ILE A 233 -15.25 1.91 -20.85
CA ILE A 233 -14.28 1.28 -19.97
C ILE A 233 -12.87 1.41 -20.57
N THR A 234 -11.93 1.75 -19.70
CA THR A 234 -10.49 1.76 -19.99
C THR A 234 -9.81 0.70 -19.12
N TYR A 235 -8.99 -0.16 -19.72
CA TYR A 235 -8.26 -1.21 -19.02
C TYR A 235 -6.88 -1.46 -19.64
N PHE A 236 -5.99 -2.13 -18.91
CA PHE A 236 -4.59 -2.34 -19.30
C PHE A 236 -4.25 -3.83 -19.27
N SER A 237 -3.75 -4.37 -20.37
CA SER A 237 -3.22 -5.74 -20.47
C SER A 237 -1.78 -5.85 -19.96
N GLU A 238 -1.07 -4.71 -19.86
CA GLU A 238 0.29 -4.60 -19.36
C GLU A 238 0.34 -3.83 -18.03
N ARG A 239 1.52 -3.81 -17.42
CA ARG A 239 1.71 -3.01 -16.19
C ARG A 239 1.53 -1.53 -16.53
N VAL A 240 0.64 -0.88 -15.81
CA VAL A 240 0.41 0.56 -15.93
C VAL A 240 1.70 1.29 -15.54
N SER A 241 2.12 2.23 -16.37
CA SER A 241 3.25 3.09 -16.09
C SER A 241 2.95 4.02 -14.89
N ALA A 242 3.99 4.54 -14.23
CA ALA A 242 3.79 5.51 -13.15
C ALA A 242 3.10 6.79 -13.67
N GLU A 243 3.43 7.21 -14.89
CA GLU A 243 2.85 8.38 -15.55
C GLU A 243 1.35 8.18 -15.86
N ASP A 244 0.98 7.05 -16.47
CA ASP A 244 -0.43 6.73 -16.72
C ASP A 244 -1.23 6.58 -15.42
N PHE A 245 -0.62 5.96 -14.39
CA PHE A 245 -1.26 5.84 -13.08
C PHE A 245 -1.54 7.23 -12.49
N GLU A 246 -0.55 8.10 -12.47
CA GLU A 246 -0.68 9.48 -11.98
C GLU A 246 -1.76 10.24 -12.75
N LYS A 247 -1.73 10.18 -14.09
CA LYS A 247 -2.69 10.83 -14.98
C LYS A 247 -4.14 10.39 -14.68
N TRP A 248 -4.40 9.09 -14.57
CA TRP A 248 -5.74 8.60 -14.30
C TRP A 248 -6.22 8.87 -12.88
N MET A 249 -5.32 8.79 -11.89
CA MET A 249 -5.65 9.15 -10.52
C MET A 249 -5.97 10.63 -10.35
N GLN A 250 -5.28 11.52 -11.07
CA GLN A 250 -5.62 12.95 -11.10
C GLN A 250 -6.99 13.19 -11.75
N LYS A 251 -7.26 12.52 -12.88
CA LYS A 251 -8.55 12.58 -13.59
C LYS A 251 -9.72 11.99 -12.82
N ALA A 252 -9.49 11.08 -11.89
CA ALA A 252 -10.55 10.42 -11.14
C ALA A 252 -11.46 11.45 -10.43
N ASP A 253 -12.76 11.30 -10.56
CA ASP A 253 -13.74 12.01 -9.72
C ASP A 253 -13.95 11.26 -8.41
N VAL A 254 -13.95 9.93 -8.47
CA VAL A 254 -14.14 9.05 -7.31
C VAL A 254 -13.39 7.71 -7.53
N LEU A 255 -12.94 7.10 -6.45
CA LEU A 255 -12.36 5.76 -6.47
C LEU A 255 -13.41 4.73 -6.08
N TRP A 256 -13.54 3.67 -6.87
CA TRP A 256 -14.31 2.49 -6.49
C TRP A 256 -13.36 1.36 -6.13
N CYS A 257 -13.35 0.96 -4.87
CA CYS A 257 -12.36 0.06 -4.28
C CYS A 257 -13.03 -1.23 -3.77
N PRO A 258 -13.49 -2.13 -4.64
CA PRO A 258 -14.26 -3.34 -4.28
C PRO A 258 -13.34 -4.45 -3.76
N ILE A 259 -12.56 -4.15 -2.74
CA ILE A 259 -11.63 -5.11 -2.15
C ILE A 259 -12.37 -6.30 -1.54
N GLN A 260 -11.81 -7.49 -1.68
CA GLN A 260 -12.29 -8.66 -0.94
C GLN A 260 -12.11 -8.42 0.56
N GLU A 261 -13.02 -8.89 1.40
CA GLU A 261 -12.88 -8.77 2.86
C GLU A 261 -11.62 -9.48 3.35
N HIS A 262 -11.35 -10.63 2.77
CA HIS A 262 -10.26 -11.50 3.17
C HIS A 262 -9.24 -11.73 2.05
N THR A 263 -7.99 -11.90 2.44
CA THR A 263 -6.90 -12.31 1.57
C THR A 263 -5.99 -13.30 2.31
N GLU A 264 -5.02 -13.83 1.62
CA GLU A 264 -4.00 -14.70 2.23
C GLU A 264 -2.60 -14.13 2.01
N PHE A 265 -1.78 -14.19 3.06
CA PHE A 265 -0.34 -13.99 2.94
C PHE A 265 0.36 -15.20 3.58
N PHE A 266 1.22 -15.90 2.84
CA PHE A 266 1.77 -17.19 3.24
C PHE A 266 0.72 -18.20 3.72
N SER A 267 -0.42 -18.26 3.03
CA SER A 267 -1.58 -19.09 3.39
C SER A 267 -2.17 -18.83 4.78
N LEU A 268 -1.81 -17.72 5.41
CA LEU A 268 -2.44 -17.19 6.60
C LEU A 268 -3.51 -16.19 6.17
N LYS A 269 -4.69 -16.30 6.74
CA LYS A 269 -5.81 -15.39 6.46
C LYS A 269 -5.48 -14.01 7.01
N GLU A 270 -5.66 -13.00 6.17
CA GLU A 270 -5.60 -11.59 6.54
C GLU A 270 -6.95 -10.94 6.20
N THR A 271 -7.37 -9.96 6.98
CA THR A 271 -8.60 -9.20 6.77
C THR A 271 -8.23 -7.74 6.49
N TYR A 272 -8.68 -7.20 5.36
CA TYR A 272 -8.41 -5.81 5.02
C TYR A 272 -9.06 -4.86 6.02
N GLY A 273 -8.33 -3.81 6.40
CA GLY A 273 -8.74 -2.84 7.41
C GLY A 273 -8.60 -3.31 8.88
N VAL A 274 -8.28 -4.60 9.10
CA VAL A 274 -8.10 -5.19 10.46
C VAL A 274 -6.68 -5.70 10.67
N THR A 275 -6.22 -6.57 9.78
CA THR A 275 -4.88 -7.18 9.87
C THR A 275 -4.00 -6.87 8.67
N LYS A 276 -4.57 -6.24 7.65
CA LYS A 276 -3.88 -5.83 6.42
C LYS A 276 -4.44 -4.53 5.91
N MET A 277 -3.58 -3.56 5.67
CA MET A 277 -3.94 -2.33 4.98
C MET A 277 -4.13 -2.58 3.48
N THR A 278 -5.04 -1.84 2.86
CA THR A 278 -5.12 -1.72 1.39
C THR A 278 -4.37 -0.48 0.90
N GLY A 279 -3.66 -0.59 -0.22
CA GLY A 279 -3.00 0.55 -0.86
C GLY A 279 -3.99 1.65 -1.30
N ASN A 280 -5.25 1.26 -1.60
CA ASN A 280 -6.27 2.20 -2.05
C ASN A 280 -6.61 3.30 -1.02
N LEU A 281 -6.37 3.06 0.27
CA LEU A 281 -6.49 4.09 1.30
C LEU A 281 -5.41 5.17 1.09
N GLY A 282 -4.17 4.75 0.86
CA GLY A 282 -3.08 5.68 0.54
C GLY A 282 -3.32 6.44 -0.77
N ASP A 283 -3.86 5.74 -1.78
CA ASP A 283 -4.23 6.35 -3.07
C ASP A 283 -5.29 7.45 -2.87
N ALA A 284 -6.35 7.17 -2.09
CA ALA A 284 -7.42 8.14 -1.81
C ALA A 284 -6.86 9.41 -1.14
N VAL A 285 -5.98 9.26 -0.14
CA VAL A 285 -5.33 10.39 0.52
C VAL A 285 -4.42 11.15 -0.44
N ALA A 286 -3.53 10.43 -1.16
CA ALA A 286 -2.51 11.04 -2.00
C ALA A 286 -3.11 11.91 -3.13
N TYR A 287 -4.26 11.48 -3.67
CA TYR A 287 -4.93 12.19 -4.76
C TYR A 287 -6.16 12.99 -4.33
N GLY A 288 -6.45 13.05 -3.03
CA GLY A 288 -7.59 13.79 -2.49
C GLY A 288 -8.93 13.33 -3.06
N LYS A 289 -9.18 12.01 -3.09
CA LYS A 289 -10.37 11.43 -3.71
C LYS A 289 -11.28 10.75 -2.69
N TRP A 290 -12.58 10.97 -2.83
CA TRP A 290 -13.56 10.09 -2.22
C TRP A 290 -13.35 8.67 -2.67
N ALA A 291 -13.51 7.70 -1.78
CA ALA A 291 -13.35 6.30 -2.14
C ALA A 291 -14.48 5.44 -1.57
N VAL A 292 -15.11 4.65 -2.44
CA VAL A 292 -16.16 3.72 -2.05
C VAL A 292 -15.56 2.35 -1.80
N PHE A 293 -15.81 1.82 -0.61
CA PHE A 293 -15.33 0.51 -0.16
C PHE A 293 -16.52 -0.39 0.19
N PRO A 294 -16.36 -1.72 0.18
CA PRO A 294 -17.41 -2.64 0.62
C PRO A 294 -17.98 -2.22 1.98
N SER A 295 -19.28 -2.40 2.18
CA SER A 295 -19.98 -1.97 3.39
C SER A 295 -19.41 -2.53 4.70
N GLY A 296 -18.78 -3.72 4.64
CA GLY A 296 -18.09 -4.35 5.77
C GLY A 296 -16.66 -3.85 6.03
N TYR A 297 -16.12 -2.91 5.25
CA TYR A 297 -14.77 -2.41 5.48
C TYR A 297 -14.73 -1.47 6.71
N PRO A 298 -13.88 -1.77 7.72
CA PRO A 298 -13.92 -1.06 9.00
C PRO A 298 -13.12 0.25 8.95
N SER A 299 -13.58 1.26 8.20
CA SER A 299 -12.96 2.59 8.19
C SER A 299 -13.79 3.60 8.99
N LYS A 300 -13.10 4.53 9.66
CA LYS A 300 -13.68 5.70 10.31
C LYS A 300 -13.24 7.01 9.63
N LEU A 301 -12.68 6.91 8.44
CA LEU A 301 -12.23 8.07 7.67
C LEU A 301 -13.41 8.61 6.86
N ASP A 302 -13.69 9.90 6.97
CA ASP A 302 -14.88 10.54 6.39
C ASP A 302 -14.95 10.44 4.87
N PHE A 303 -13.82 10.33 4.19
CA PHE A 303 -13.73 10.17 2.73
C PHE A 303 -13.78 8.72 2.25
N ILE A 304 -13.84 7.75 3.16
CA ILE A 304 -14.06 6.33 2.86
C ILE A 304 -15.53 6.02 3.09
N ILE A 305 -16.26 5.84 2.01
CA ILE A 305 -17.72 5.69 2.03
C ILE A 305 -18.11 4.22 1.88
N PRO A 306 -18.96 3.68 2.77
CA PRO A 306 -19.49 2.33 2.60
C PRO A 306 -20.34 2.23 1.34
N GLU A 307 -20.15 1.16 0.59
CA GLU A 307 -20.91 0.86 -0.62
C GLU A 307 -22.40 0.63 -0.31
N LYS A 308 -23.29 1.28 -1.09
CA LYS A 308 -24.74 1.13 -1.03
C LYS A 308 -25.24 0.23 -2.16
N GLU A 309 -26.50 -0.26 -2.07
CA GLU A 309 -27.12 -1.09 -3.10
C GLU A 309 -27.08 -0.45 -4.49
N ASN A 310 -27.41 0.85 -4.59
CA ASN A 310 -27.30 1.58 -5.85
C ASN A 310 -25.96 2.31 -5.92
N ILE A 311 -24.89 1.57 -6.16
CA ILE A 311 -23.53 2.09 -6.24
C ILE A 311 -23.37 3.17 -7.32
N LEU A 312 -24.03 3.05 -8.46
CA LEU A 312 -23.87 4.02 -9.57
C LEU A 312 -24.45 5.40 -9.21
N ASN A 313 -25.59 5.42 -8.53
CA ASN A 313 -26.14 6.66 -7.98
C ASN A 313 -25.24 7.23 -6.89
N GLN A 314 -24.72 6.38 -6.00
CA GLN A 314 -23.80 6.78 -4.95
C GLN A 314 -22.51 7.41 -5.54
N LEU A 315 -21.90 6.77 -6.54
CA LEU A 315 -20.72 7.33 -7.23
C LEU A 315 -21.03 8.67 -7.87
N ASN A 316 -22.25 8.88 -8.37
CA ASN A 316 -22.68 10.16 -8.90
C ASN A 316 -22.83 11.24 -7.83
N GLU A 317 -23.42 10.90 -6.68
CA GLU A 317 -23.60 11.84 -5.57
C GLU A 317 -22.26 12.32 -5.03
N LEU A 318 -21.27 11.42 -4.91
CA LEU A 318 -19.95 11.72 -4.36
C LEU A 318 -19.15 12.74 -5.19
N THR A 319 -19.38 12.83 -6.49
CA THR A 319 -18.70 13.84 -7.35
C THR A 319 -19.06 15.28 -6.99
N HIS A 320 -20.16 15.48 -6.29
CA HIS A 320 -20.64 16.79 -5.85
C HIS A 320 -20.27 17.13 -4.40
N LEU A 321 -19.66 16.19 -3.68
CA LEU A 321 -19.22 16.39 -2.31
C LEU A 321 -17.78 16.92 -2.27
N HIS A 322 -17.52 17.74 -1.28
CA HIS A 322 -16.19 18.28 -1.01
C HIS A 322 -15.67 17.80 0.34
N PHE A 323 -14.44 17.30 0.36
CA PHE A 323 -13.69 17.03 1.58
C PHE A 323 -12.35 17.77 1.50
N ASP A 324 -12.03 18.54 2.51
CA ASP A 324 -10.80 19.31 2.53
C ASP A 324 -9.61 18.45 2.95
N PHE A 325 -9.08 17.72 1.97
CA PHE A 325 -7.92 16.86 2.16
C PHE A 325 -6.69 17.63 2.62
N GLN A 326 -6.47 18.85 2.12
CA GLN A 326 -5.32 19.68 2.52
C GLN A 326 -5.37 20.08 3.98
N LYS A 327 -6.54 20.27 4.55
CA LYS A 327 -6.69 20.55 5.98
C LYS A 327 -6.18 19.40 6.86
N TYR A 328 -6.45 18.15 6.48
CA TYR A 328 -6.19 16.97 7.31
C TYR A 328 -4.92 16.21 6.94
N TYR A 329 -4.50 16.30 5.67
CA TYR A 329 -3.43 15.49 5.09
C TYR A 329 -2.38 16.34 4.34
N ASN A 330 -2.19 17.62 4.68
CA ASN A 330 -1.11 18.38 4.07
C ASN A 330 0.26 17.85 4.51
N LYS A 331 1.25 17.97 3.62
CA LYS A 331 2.58 17.40 3.78
C LYS A 331 3.25 17.85 5.09
N ILE A 332 3.17 19.13 5.43
CA ILE A 332 3.85 19.72 6.60
C ILE A 332 3.32 19.12 7.90
N GLU A 333 2.00 18.99 8.04
CA GLU A 333 1.38 18.41 9.23
C GLU A 333 1.65 16.89 9.35
N ILE A 334 1.66 16.17 8.23
CA ILE A 334 2.04 14.74 8.22
C ILE A 334 3.51 14.59 8.59
N GLN A 335 4.41 15.43 8.07
CA GLN A 335 5.82 15.44 8.43
C GLN A 335 6.02 15.67 9.94
N LYS A 336 5.42 16.71 10.51
CA LYS A 336 5.50 16.99 11.96
C LYS A 336 5.05 15.79 12.81
N LYS A 337 3.91 15.16 12.44
CA LYS A 337 3.42 13.96 13.12
C LYS A 337 4.38 12.79 13.02
N THR A 338 4.97 12.58 11.84
CA THR A 338 5.98 11.55 11.59
C THR A 338 7.23 11.79 12.43
N GLU A 339 7.77 13.00 12.43
CA GLU A 339 8.93 13.39 13.23
C GLU A 339 8.71 13.17 14.73
N GLN A 340 7.55 13.57 15.27
CA GLN A 340 7.17 13.31 16.66
C GLN A 340 7.17 11.81 17.02
N ILE A 341 6.73 10.97 16.09
CA ILE A 341 6.75 9.51 16.28
C ILE A 341 8.20 9.02 16.27
N LEU A 342 9.01 9.45 15.31
CA LEU A 342 10.41 9.06 15.20
C LEU A 342 11.20 9.45 16.45
N PHE A 343 11.01 10.65 16.99
CA PHE A 343 11.64 11.07 18.26
C PHE A 343 11.27 10.11 19.41
N ARG A 344 9.99 9.75 19.53
CA ARG A 344 9.54 8.80 20.57
C ARG A 344 10.16 7.42 20.42
N LEU A 345 10.39 6.96 19.19
CA LEU A 345 11.02 5.67 18.91
C LEU A 345 12.52 5.66 19.24
N ILE A 346 13.18 6.78 19.09
CA ILE A 346 14.61 6.94 19.42
C ILE A 346 14.82 7.06 20.94
N SER A 347 13.85 7.63 21.67
CA SER A 347 13.95 7.88 23.11
C SER A 347 13.55 6.66 23.98
N LYS A 348 13.07 5.58 23.37
CA LYS A 348 12.80 4.30 24.05
C LYS A 348 14.07 3.49 24.23
#